data_8e299f4770f77b47f61a33051a8beaa0
#
_entry.id   8e299f4770f77b47f61a33051a8beaa0
#
_cell.length_a   1.000
_cell.length_b   1.000
_cell.length_c   1.000
_cell.angle_alpha   90.00
_cell.angle_beta   90.00
_cell.angle_gamma   90.00
#
_symmetry.space_group_name_H-M   'P 1'
#
loop_
_entity.id
_entity.type
_entity.pdbx_description
1 polymer ?
#
loop_
_entity_poly.entity_id
_entity_poly.type
_entity_poly.pdbx_seq_one_letter_code
_entity_poly.pdbx_strand_id
1 'polypeptide(L)'
;VSDWADRYRMLSSEASSEPGRWRTDRAPYQREIMNAFTQPKVWKAAVMSAAQIGKSDIMNNVIGRYSHLAPAPILMIQPTIDMAQDYSKSRIAPMIRDTKVLREIYRDVKTRESGNTILSKLFPGGRLIMGGANSPAGLASRPIKILLADEVDRFPDSAGTEGDPVDLAAKRMTTFWD
;
A
#
# COMPACT_ATOMS: atom_id res chain seq x y z
N VAL A 1 -11.34 6.51 -4.26
CA VAL A 1 -10.21 6.61 -3.31
C VAL A 1 -10.03 8.04 -2.84
N SER A 2 -10.08 9.01 -3.76
CA SER A 2 -9.91 10.43 -3.43
C SER A 2 -10.89 10.92 -2.35
N ASP A 3 -12.17 10.58 -2.45
CA ASP A 3 -13.19 10.98 -1.47
C ASP A 3 -12.92 10.40 -0.07
N TRP A 4 -12.40 9.17 -0.01
CA TRP A 4 -11.95 8.59 1.25
C TRP A 4 -10.79 9.40 1.84
N ALA A 5 -9.82 9.74 1.03
CA ALA A 5 -8.65 10.51 1.46
C ALA A 5 -9.06 11.90 1.96
N ASP A 6 -9.87 12.64 1.20
CA ASP A 6 -10.37 13.96 1.59
C ASP A 6 -11.21 13.93 2.87
N ARG A 7 -11.90 12.81 3.15
CA ARG A 7 -12.75 12.68 4.33
C ARG A 7 -12.00 12.26 5.58
N TYR A 8 -11.03 11.36 5.47
CA TYR A 8 -10.48 10.66 6.63
C TYR A 8 -8.96 10.80 6.81
N ARG A 9 -8.19 10.97 5.71
CA ARG A 9 -6.73 10.91 5.76
C ARG A 9 -6.13 12.10 6.50
N MET A 10 -5.19 11.79 7.40
CA MET A 10 -4.33 12.78 8.04
C MET A 10 -2.88 12.58 7.60
N LEU A 11 -2.22 13.66 7.27
CA LEU A 11 -0.79 13.71 6.97
C LEU A 11 -0.02 13.99 8.27
N SER A 12 0.96 13.15 8.58
CA SER A 12 1.82 13.35 9.74
C SER A 12 2.89 14.40 9.47
N SER A 13 3.32 15.07 10.53
CA SER A 13 4.46 16.02 10.48
C SER A 13 5.80 15.34 10.15
N GLU A 14 5.89 14.02 10.36
CA GLU A 14 7.09 13.23 10.07
C GLU A 14 7.20 12.86 8.58
N ALA A 15 6.07 12.77 7.90
CA ALA A 15 5.99 12.24 6.53
C ALA A 15 5.56 13.29 5.49
N SER A 16 5.19 14.49 5.91
CA SER A 16 4.71 15.53 5.00
C SER A 16 5.21 16.91 5.41
N SER A 17 5.54 17.71 4.41
CA SER A 17 5.83 19.15 4.60
C SER A 17 4.59 19.99 4.92
N GLU A 18 3.39 19.46 4.64
CA GLU A 18 2.10 20.06 4.94
C GLU A 18 1.28 19.10 5.82
N PRO A 19 1.57 19.00 7.12
CA PRO A 19 0.84 18.12 8.02
C PRO A 19 -0.62 18.59 8.20
N GLY A 20 -1.50 17.64 8.54
CA GLY A 20 -2.90 17.91 8.77
C GLY A 20 -3.80 17.14 7.82
N ARG A 21 -5.00 17.65 7.58
CA ARG A 21 -5.99 16.96 6.76
C ARG A 21 -5.55 16.90 5.29
N TRP A 22 -5.63 15.72 4.69
CA TRP A 22 -5.46 15.55 3.26
C TRP A 22 -6.48 16.39 2.47
N ARG A 23 -6.04 16.96 1.37
CA ARG A 23 -6.88 17.67 0.41
C ARG A 23 -6.41 17.37 -1.01
N THR A 24 -7.20 16.60 -1.73
CA THR A 24 -6.89 16.21 -3.12
C THR A 24 -6.73 17.43 -4.04
N ASP A 25 -7.42 18.53 -3.73
CA ASP A 25 -7.34 19.76 -4.52
C ASP A 25 -5.95 20.46 -4.48
N ARG A 26 -5.09 20.08 -3.55
CA ARG A 26 -3.68 20.53 -3.53
C ARG A 26 -2.85 19.90 -4.65
N ALA A 27 -3.25 18.70 -5.11
CA ALA A 27 -2.61 17.97 -6.19
C ALA A 27 -3.69 17.28 -7.05
N PRO A 28 -4.48 18.05 -7.81
CA PRO A 28 -5.71 17.55 -8.47
C PRO A 28 -5.42 16.44 -9.50
N TYR A 29 -4.24 16.39 -10.08
CA TYR A 29 -3.81 15.32 -10.99
C TYR A 29 -3.79 13.93 -10.33
N GLN A 30 -3.72 13.85 -9.00
CA GLN A 30 -3.74 12.57 -8.28
C GLN A 30 -5.16 11.97 -8.21
N ARG A 31 -6.20 12.77 -8.40
CA ARG A 31 -7.61 12.35 -8.24
C ARG A 31 -7.96 11.19 -9.16
N GLU A 32 -7.67 11.34 -10.45
CA GLU A 32 -7.98 10.32 -11.45
C GLU A 32 -7.18 9.04 -11.19
N ILE A 33 -5.89 9.16 -10.89
CA ILE A 33 -5.01 8.03 -10.57
C ILE A 33 -5.55 7.26 -9.36
N MET A 34 -5.91 7.95 -8.27
CA MET A 34 -6.49 7.32 -7.08
C MET A 34 -7.81 6.61 -7.40
N ASN A 35 -8.68 7.24 -8.19
CA ASN A 35 -10.00 6.70 -8.47
C ASN A 35 -9.98 5.53 -9.46
N ALA A 36 -8.93 5.40 -10.29
CA ALA A 36 -8.74 4.24 -11.17
C ALA A 36 -8.77 2.91 -10.40
N PHE A 37 -8.25 2.89 -9.15
CA PHE A 37 -8.26 1.68 -8.30
C PHE A 37 -9.67 1.21 -7.88
N THR A 38 -10.70 2.01 -8.11
CA THR A 38 -12.09 1.65 -7.78
C THR A 38 -13.00 1.60 -9.01
N GLN A 39 -12.46 1.75 -10.20
CA GLN A 39 -13.22 1.63 -11.44
C GLN A 39 -13.40 0.16 -11.84
N PRO A 40 -14.62 -0.32 -12.15
CA PRO A 40 -14.90 -1.73 -12.36
C PRO A 40 -14.11 -2.41 -13.49
N LYS A 41 -13.65 -1.66 -14.47
CA LYS A 41 -12.94 -2.21 -15.66
C LYS A 41 -11.42 -2.00 -15.61
N VAL A 42 -10.91 -1.37 -14.56
CA VAL A 42 -9.48 -1.13 -14.40
C VAL A 42 -8.90 -2.22 -13.50
N TRP A 43 -8.15 -3.13 -14.09
CA TRP A 43 -7.46 -4.21 -13.39
C TRP A 43 -5.97 -3.94 -13.18
N LYS A 44 -5.40 -3.01 -13.95
CA LYS A 44 -4.00 -2.60 -13.83
C LYS A 44 -3.87 -1.10 -14.13
N ALA A 45 -3.13 -0.40 -13.30
CA ALA A 45 -2.73 0.99 -13.52
C ALA A 45 -1.21 1.11 -13.43
N ALA A 46 -0.58 1.72 -14.41
CA ALA A 46 0.85 2.06 -14.38
C ALA A 46 1.00 3.58 -14.37
N VAL A 47 1.78 4.08 -13.43
CA VAL A 47 2.02 5.52 -13.25
C VAL A 47 3.49 5.82 -13.47
N MET A 48 3.81 6.42 -14.59
CA MET A 48 5.14 6.94 -14.88
C MET A 48 5.15 8.45 -14.61
N SER A 49 6.03 8.89 -13.73
CA SER A 49 6.04 10.28 -13.29
C SER A 49 7.38 10.69 -12.71
N ALA A 50 7.62 12.00 -12.63
CA ALA A 50 8.77 12.56 -11.94
C ALA A 50 8.81 12.19 -10.46
N ALA A 51 9.96 12.40 -9.83
CA ALA A 51 10.09 12.28 -8.38
C ALA A 51 9.23 13.33 -7.64
N GLN A 52 8.87 13.03 -6.40
CA GLN A 52 8.19 13.94 -5.46
C GLN A 52 6.81 14.48 -5.87
N ILE A 53 6.11 13.80 -6.76
CA ILE A 53 4.71 14.13 -7.10
C ILE A 53 3.68 13.45 -6.17
N GLY A 54 4.12 12.81 -5.09
CA GLY A 54 3.22 12.16 -4.12
C GLY A 54 2.76 10.76 -4.51
N LYS A 55 3.50 10.01 -5.34
CA LYS A 55 3.18 8.61 -5.71
C LYS A 55 2.90 7.74 -4.50
N SER A 56 3.76 7.81 -3.50
CA SER A 56 3.62 7.03 -2.27
C SER A 56 2.35 7.37 -1.50
N ASP A 57 1.92 8.64 -1.51
CA ASP A 57 0.67 9.04 -0.86
C ASP A 57 -0.56 8.56 -1.60
N ILE A 58 -0.52 8.44 -2.94
CA ILE A 58 -1.58 7.78 -3.71
C ILE A 58 -1.74 6.33 -3.22
N MET A 59 -0.65 5.57 -3.13
CA MET A 59 -0.67 4.18 -2.64
C MET A 59 -1.15 4.10 -1.19
N ASN A 60 -0.70 5.01 -0.33
CA ASN A 60 -1.17 5.10 1.05
C ASN A 60 -2.69 5.34 1.14
N ASN A 61 -3.24 6.18 0.28
CA ASN A 61 -4.68 6.43 0.22
C ASN A 61 -5.45 5.20 -0.28
N VAL A 62 -4.90 4.44 -1.23
CA VAL A 62 -5.46 3.15 -1.66
C VAL A 62 -5.45 2.15 -0.49
N ILE A 63 -4.32 2.00 0.21
CA ILE A 63 -4.22 1.14 1.40
C ILE A 63 -5.27 1.54 2.44
N GLY A 64 -5.35 2.82 2.78
CA GLY A 64 -6.29 3.29 3.79
C GLY A 64 -7.74 3.04 3.42
N ARG A 65 -8.14 3.32 2.18
CA ARG A 65 -9.50 3.07 1.71
C ARG A 65 -9.86 1.59 1.75
N TYR A 66 -8.97 0.73 1.24
CA TYR A 66 -9.26 -0.72 1.22
C TYR A 66 -9.21 -1.35 2.60
N SER A 67 -8.39 -0.83 3.51
CA SER A 67 -8.42 -1.29 4.91
C SER A 67 -9.71 -0.91 5.63
N HIS A 68 -10.30 0.26 5.32
CA HIS A 68 -11.45 0.79 6.06
C HIS A 68 -12.80 0.45 5.42
N LEU A 69 -12.98 0.70 4.12
CA LEU A 69 -14.31 0.62 3.46
C LEU A 69 -14.53 -0.66 2.65
N ALA A 70 -13.47 -1.32 2.21
CA ALA A 70 -13.56 -2.53 1.40
C ALA A 70 -12.42 -3.49 1.76
N PRO A 71 -12.41 -4.02 3.00
CA PRO A 71 -11.29 -4.81 3.51
C PRO A 71 -10.90 -5.95 2.57
N ALA A 72 -9.61 -6.02 2.28
CA ALA A 72 -9.05 -7.03 1.38
C ALA A 72 -7.56 -7.27 1.71
N PRO A 73 -7.00 -8.44 1.34
CA PRO A 73 -5.55 -8.67 1.41
C PRO A 73 -4.82 -7.76 0.42
N ILE A 74 -3.84 -7.01 0.95
CA ILE A 74 -3.02 -6.05 0.20
C ILE A 74 -1.56 -6.50 0.28
N LEU A 75 -0.88 -6.56 -0.87
CA LEU A 75 0.57 -6.69 -0.95
C LEU A 75 1.16 -5.41 -1.52
N MET A 76 2.12 -4.84 -0.80
CA MET A 76 2.95 -3.74 -1.28
C MET A 76 4.38 -4.22 -1.47
N ILE A 77 4.93 -3.97 -2.65
CA ILE A 77 6.30 -4.36 -3.02
C ILE A 77 7.15 -3.10 -3.13
N GLN A 78 8.29 -3.14 -2.45
CA GLN A 78 9.39 -2.18 -2.56
C GLN A 78 10.59 -2.85 -3.24
N PRO A 79 11.58 -2.12 -3.78
CA PRO A 79 12.76 -2.72 -4.40
C PRO A 79 13.48 -3.73 -3.51
N THR A 80 13.61 -3.43 -2.23
CA THR A 80 14.26 -4.29 -1.23
C THR A 80 13.44 -4.45 0.04
N ILE A 81 13.77 -5.47 0.83
CA ILE A 81 13.11 -5.71 2.12
C ILE A 81 13.40 -4.58 3.12
N ASP A 82 14.59 -3.99 3.08
CA ASP A 82 14.96 -2.88 3.95
C ASP A 82 14.17 -1.62 3.60
N MET A 83 13.96 -1.33 2.31
CA MET A 83 13.08 -0.24 1.87
C MET A 83 11.63 -0.50 2.29
N ALA A 84 11.15 -1.74 2.24
CA ALA A 84 9.82 -2.10 2.72
C ALA A 84 9.68 -1.87 4.24
N GLN A 85 10.71 -2.20 5.02
CA GLN A 85 10.73 -1.95 6.47
C GLN A 85 10.75 -0.45 6.78
N ASP A 86 11.57 0.31 6.06
CA ASP A 86 11.63 1.77 6.22
C ASP A 86 10.28 2.41 5.86
N TYR A 87 9.70 2.03 4.73
CA TYR A 87 8.38 2.52 4.32
C TYR A 87 7.30 2.21 5.37
N SER A 88 7.34 1.02 5.95
CA SER A 88 6.43 0.64 7.03
C SER A 88 6.55 1.56 8.24
N LYS A 89 7.77 1.89 8.63
CA LYS A 89 8.05 2.73 9.81
C LYS A 89 7.80 4.21 9.55
N SER A 90 8.28 4.71 8.40
CA SER A 90 8.29 6.14 8.09
C SER A 90 6.99 6.65 7.44
N ARG A 91 6.19 5.78 6.80
CA ARG A 91 4.97 6.16 6.07
C ARG A 91 3.72 5.49 6.62
N ILE A 92 3.70 4.16 6.73
CA ILE A 92 2.49 3.42 7.13
C ILE A 92 2.18 3.60 8.61
N ALA A 93 3.16 3.47 9.49
CA ALA A 93 2.93 3.62 10.92
C ALA A 93 2.41 5.02 11.31
N PRO A 94 3.00 6.14 10.84
CA PRO A 94 2.44 7.46 11.08
C PRO A 94 1.04 7.65 10.48
N MET A 95 0.79 7.13 9.27
CA MET A 95 -0.54 7.17 8.66
C MET A 95 -1.60 6.51 9.54
N ILE A 96 -1.31 5.30 10.03
CA ILE A 96 -2.24 4.56 10.90
C ILE A 96 -2.46 5.33 12.22
N ARG A 97 -1.39 5.84 12.83
CA ARG A 97 -1.44 6.57 14.10
C ARG A 97 -2.31 7.84 13.99
N ASP A 98 -2.12 8.61 12.93
CA ASP A 98 -2.70 9.95 12.82
C ASP A 98 -4.09 9.96 12.15
N THR A 99 -4.40 8.95 11.33
CA THR A 99 -5.71 8.80 10.72
C THR A 99 -6.66 8.02 11.63
N LYS A 100 -7.60 8.71 12.29
CA LYS A 100 -8.49 8.14 13.34
C LYS A 100 -9.10 6.80 12.93
N VAL A 101 -9.74 6.71 11.78
CA VAL A 101 -10.43 5.48 11.33
C VAL A 101 -9.46 4.30 11.11
N LEU A 102 -8.22 4.56 10.74
CA LEU A 102 -7.20 3.53 10.61
C LEU A 102 -6.68 3.08 11.97
N ARG A 103 -6.46 4.00 12.89
CA ARG A 103 -6.04 3.68 14.27
C ARG A 103 -7.06 2.79 14.99
N GLU A 104 -8.36 2.95 14.69
CA GLU A 104 -9.43 2.15 15.29
C GLU A 104 -9.48 0.71 14.76
N ILE A 105 -9.08 0.48 13.49
CA ILE A 105 -9.12 -0.85 12.86
C ILE A 105 -7.80 -1.62 12.91
N TYR A 106 -6.66 -0.92 12.91
CA TYR A 106 -5.36 -1.57 13.06
C TYR A 106 -5.05 -1.80 14.53
N ARG A 107 -4.96 -3.06 14.93
CA ARG A 107 -4.66 -3.44 16.32
C ARG A 107 -3.24 -3.03 16.71
N ASP A 108 -3.08 -2.68 17.97
CA ASP A 108 -1.78 -2.31 18.52
C ASP A 108 -0.78 -3.48 18.44
N VAL A 109 0.41 -3.22 17.94
CA VAL A 109 1.51 -4.20 17.74
C VAL A 109 2.03 -4.76 19.09
N LYS A 110 1.70 -4.12 20.19
CA LYS A 110 2.26 -4.42 21.52
C LYS A 110 1.76 -5.72 22.17
N THR A 111 0.73 -6.37 21.63
CA THR A 111 0.29 -7.66 22.13
C THR A 111 0.96 -8.78 21.33
N ARG A 112 1.60 -9.73 22.00
CA ARG A 112 2.22 -10.94 21.39
C ARG A 112 1.26 -11.72 20.48
N GLU A 113 -0.03 -11.59 20.72
CA GLU A 113 -1.12 -12.27 19.98
C GLU A 113 -1.62 -11.46 18.77
N SER A 114 -1.14 -10.24 18.54
CA SER A 114 -1.69 -9.36 17.49
C SER A 114 -1.41 -9.87 16.07
N GLY A 115 -0.39 -10.73 15.87
CA GLY A 115 0.06 -11.17 14.56
C GLY A 115 0.62 -10.04 13.69
N ASN A 116 0.83 -8.87 14.27
CA ASN A 116 1.37 -7.70 13.61
C ASN A 116 2.90 -7.66 13.72
N THR A 117 3.55 -7.42 12.59
CA THR A 117 5.00 -7.20 12.49
C THR A 117 5.27 -5.89 11.75
N ILE A 118 6.55 -5.54 11.59
CA ILE A 118 6.95 -4.39 10.78
C ILE A 118 6.38 -4.54 9.36
N LEU A 119 6.49 -5.73 8.76
CA LEU A 119 6.12 -5.99 7.37
C LEU A 119 4.71 -6.57 7.20
N SER A 120 3.97 -6.81 8.27
CA SER A 120 2.62 -7.36 8.20
C SER A 120 1.73 -6.69 9.23
N LYS A 121 0.59 -6.15 8.77
CA LYS A 121 -0.38 -5.47 9.64
C LYS A 121 -1.78 -6.01 9.39
N LEU A 122 -2.38 -6.56 10.42
CA LEU A 122 -3.73 -7.12 10.40
C LEU A 122 -4.78 -6.04 10.66
N PHE A 123 -5.88 -6.13 9.95
CA PHE A 123 -7.11 -5.38 10.19
C PHE A 123 -8.33 -6.28 9.93
N PRO A 124 -9.52 -5.98 10.45
CA PRO A 124 -10.72 -6.78 10.22
C PRO A 124 -11.00 -6.98 8.72
N GLY A 125 -11.08 -8.23 8.29
CA GLY A 125 -11.36 -8.59 6.90
C GLY A 125 -10.16 -8.52 5.94
N GLY A 126 -8.93 -8.22 6.42
CA GLY A 126 -7.76 -8.15 5.55
C GLY A 126 -6.42 -8.06 6.27
N ARG A 127 -5.40 -7.90 5.46
CA ARG A 127 -4.01 -7.74 5.91
C ARG A 127 -3.23 -6.90 4.90
N LEU A 128 -2.41 -5.99 5.38
CA LEU A 128 -1.35 -5.37 4.59
C LEU A 128 -0.06 -6.15 4.80
N ILE A 129 0.52 -6.63 3.71
CA ILE A 129 1.85 -7.26 3.67
C ILE A 129 2.77 -6.34 2.87
N MET A 130 3.98 -6.14 3.33
CA MET A 130 5.02 -5.41 2.61
C MET A 130 6.20 -6.35 2.36
N GLY A 131 6.75 -6.31 1.15
CA GLY A 131 7.85 -7.18 0.74
C GLY A 131 8.86 -6.48 -0.15
N GLY A 132 10.03 -7.11 -0.31
CA GLY A 132 11.03 -6.70 -1.28
C GLY A 132 10.90 -7.48 -2.59
N ALA A 133 11.11 -6.81 -3.72
CA ALA A 133 11.09 -7.44 -5.04
C ALA A 133 12.16 -8.53 -5.20
N ASN A 134 13.21 -8.46 -4.41
CA ASN A 134 14.29 -9.45 -4.37
C ASN A 134 13.98 -10.70 -3.51
N SER A 135 12.79 -10.80 -2.89
CA SER A 135 12.42 -11.88 -1.96
C SER A 135 11.25 -12.71 -2.48
N PRO A 136 11.49 -13.81 -3.21
CA PRO A 136 10.44 -14.65 -3.81
C PRO A 136 9.43 -15.16 -2.78
N ALA A 137 9.91 -15.60 -1.62
CA ALA A 137 9.04 -16.13 -0.55
C ALA A 137 8.00 -15.12 -0.06
N GLY A 138 8.36 -13.82 0.01
CA GLY A 138 7.44 -12.75 0.37
C GLY A 138 6.37 -12.50 -0.69
N LEU A 139 6.71 -12.69 -1.96
CA LEU A 139 5.83 -12.45 -3.11
C LEU A 139 4.87 -13.62 -3.37
N ALA A 140 5.25 -14.84 -3.00
CA ALA A 140 4.57 -16.06 -3.41
C ALA A 140 3.62 -16.68 -2.36
N SER A 141 3.53 -16.14 -1.15
CA SER A 141 3.03 -16.91 -0.01
C SER A 141 1.52 -16.91 0.20
N ARG A 142 0.73 -15.96 -0.35
CA ARG A 142 -0.71 -15.82 0.00
C ARG A 142 -1.53 -15.21 -1.12
N PRO A 143 -2.86 -15.54 -1.22
CA PRO A 143 -3.78 -14.82 -2.09
C PRO A 143 -3.85 -13.33 -1.71
N ILE A 144 -3.85 -12.46 -2.71
CA ILE A 144 -3.98 -11.01 -2.55
C ILE A 144 -5.05 -10.49 -3.50
N LYS A 145 -5.72 -9.41 -3.12
CA LYS A 145 -6.68 -8.70 -3.97
C LYS A 145 -6.11 -7.42 -4.55
N ILE A 146 -5.27 -6.73 -3.78
CA ILE A 146 -4.65 -5.47 -4.18
C ILE A 146 -3.14 -5.67 -4.20
N LEU A 147 -2.54 -5.40 -5.35
CA LEU A 147 -1.09 -5.35 -5.53
C LEU A 147 -0.65 -3.92 -5.78
N LEU A 148 0.28 -3.44 -4.98
CA LEU A 148 0.93 -2.13 -5.12
C LEU A 148 2.43 -2.36 -5.29
N ALA A 149 3.01 -1.87 -6.36
CA ALA A 149 4.44 -1.95 -6.63
C ALA A 149 5.01 -0.53 -6.77
N ASP A 150 5.94 -0.17 -5.91
CA ASP A 150 6.59 1.15 -5.90
C ASP A 150 8.00 1.07 -6.46
N GLU A 151 8.43 2.09 -7.19
CA GLU A 151 9.76 2.18 -7.80
C GLU A 151 10.14 0.93 -8.62
N VAL A 152 9.22 0.46 -9.47
CA VAL A 152 9.37 -0.77 -10.28
C VAL A 152 10.60 -0.73 -11.18
N ASP A 153 11.02 0.45 -11.60
CA ASP A 153 12.25 0.68 -12.37
C ASP A 153 13.53 0.27 -11.63
N ARG A 154 13.45 0.07 -10.31
CA ARG A 154 14.56 -0.39 -9.45
C ARG A 154 14.45 -1.86 -9.05
N PHE A 155 13.46 -2.56 -9.57
CA PHE A 155 13.31 -3.99 -9.28
C PHE A 155 14.38 -4.79 -10.03
N PRO A 156 14.85 -5.92 -9.46
CA PRO A 156 15.69 -6.85 -10.19
C PRO A 156 14.90 -7.50 -11.33
N ASP A 157 15.58 -7.89 -12.40
CA ASP A 157 14.97 -8.61 -13.53
C ASP A 157 14.31 -9.93 -13.11
N SER A 158 14.77 -10.51 -12.01
CA SER A 158 14.21 -11.73 -11.44
C SER A 158 14.26 -11.72 -9.91
N ALA A 159 13.17 -12.16 -9.28
CA ALA A 159 13.13 -12.47 -7.86
C ALA A 159 13.84 -13.82 -7.62
N GLY A 160 15.14 -13.77 -7.36
CA GLY A 160 15.98 -14.97 -7.33
C GLY A 160 15.96 -15.70 -8.66
N THR A 161 15.50 -16.96 -8.69
CA THR A 161 15.35 -17.78 -9.91
C THR A 161 13.91 -17.89 -10.40
N GLU A 162 12.95 -17.18 -9.79
CA GLU A 162 11.51 -17.40 -10.01
C GLU A 162 10.88 -16.45 -11.06
N GLY A 163 11.67 -15.53 -11.64
CA GLY A 163 11.23 -14.62 -12.70
C GLY A 163 10.81 -13.22 -12.20
N ASP A 164 10.15 -12.46 -13.06
CA ASP A 164 9.77 -11.07 -12.78
C ASP A 164 8.97 -10.93 -11.47
N PRO A 165 9.39 -10.05 -10.55
CA PRO A 165 8.75 -9.89 -9.25
C PRO A 165 7.27 -9.48 -9.33
N VAL A 166 6.90 -8.63 -10.28
CA VAL A 166 5.51 -8.16 -10.43
C VAL A 166 4.63 -9.27 -10.95
N ASP A 167 5.10 -10.03 -11.95
CA ASP A 167 4.38 -11.17 -12.50
C ASP A 167 4.21 -12.29 -11.46
N LEU A 168 5.25 -12.53 -10.67
CA LEU A 168 5.21 -13.52 -9.59
C LEU A 168 4.14 -13.15 -8.55
N ALA A 169 4.08 -11.88 -8.14
CA ALA A 169 3.08 -11.39 -7.21
C ALA A 169 1.67 -11.35 -7.85
N ALA A 170 1.55 -10.97 -9.12
CA ALA A 170 0.26 -10.90 -9.82
C ALA A 170 -0.42 -12.27 -9.92
N LYS A 171 0.33 -13.36 -10.02
CA LYS A 171 -0.22 -14.73 -9.98
C LYS A 171 -1.02 -15.02 -8.69
N ARG A 172 -0.82 -14.26 -7.61
CA ARG A 172 -1.56 -14.40 -6.34
C ARG A 172 -2.91 -13.70 -6.34
N MET A 173 -3.19 -12.90 -7.37
CA MET A 173 -4.48 -12.21 -7.52
C MET A 173 -5.55 -13.08 -8.18
N THR A 174 -5.18 -14.22 -8.79
CA THR A 174 -6.11 -15.09 -9.54
C THR A 174 -7.30 -15.58 -8.72
N THR A 175 -7.17 -15.72 -7.41
CA THR A 175 -8.27 -16.11 -6.50
C THR A 175 -9.38 -15.06 -6.42
N PHE A 176 -9.13 -13.81 -6.82
CA PHE A 176 -10.04 -12.66 -6.70
C PHE A 176 -10.44 -12.06 -8.06
N TRP A 177 -10.21 -12.77 -9.16
CA TRP A 177 -10.48 -12.30 -10.52
C TRP A 177 -11.90 -12.66 -11.03
N ASP A 178 -12.85 -12.89 -10.15
CA ASP A 178 -14.27 -13.10 -10.49
C ASP A 178 -15.04 -11.77 -10.64
#